data_1a9a59215c3f6ae8bcdd54bb3e2ae81d
#
_entry.id   1a9a59215c3f6ae8bcdd54bb3e2ae81d
#
_cell.length_a   1.000
_cell.length_b   1.000
_cell.length_c   1.000
_cell.angle_alpha   90.00
_cell.angle_beta   90.00
_cell.angle_gamma   90.00
#
_symmetry.space_group_name_H-M   'P 1'
#
loop_
_entity.id
_entity.type
_entity.pdbx_description
1 polymer ?
#
loop_
_entity_poly.entity_id
_entity_poly.type
_entity_poly.pdbx_seq_one_letter_code
_entity_poly.pdbx_strand_id
1 'polypeptide(L)'
;NRIRSKQWYGADMIPKYLMTHPAVEDRLAYIDTYLDKNKQKNISPAEHDPREFHIARMRVLALYTDENIALRELKTAVADNPDDIFSRYGYGMVLARSGNLSEAAAILKRALELNAFNPEILTALGQVYFLKGDYPQAQSTFKSDLSISPHNPETLFYFGRTQLELDNPAQAEATFKQLTKSPPVNKQVYYFLGKAYGSQGKMVDAHYTLGIYYMKKRELRNARVQFAQALKKTNDPDERKELEERLAKIDTILKKQKKG
;
A
#
# COMPACT_ATOMS: atom_id res chain seq x y z
N ASN A 1 11.90 -16.79 -24.75
CA ASN A 1 13.16 -16.88 -25.51
C ASN A 1 14.22 -15.83 -25.15
N ARG A 2 13.86 -14.68 -24.57
CA ARG A 2 14.87 -13.65 -24.16
C ARG A 2 15.59 -13.91 -22.83
N ILE A 3 15.06 -14.78 -21.98
CA ILE A 3 15.68 -15.13 -20.69
C ILE A 3 16.76 -16.20 -20.87
N ARG A 4 16.67 -17.06 -21.88
CA ARG A 4 17.67 -18.12 -22.17
C ARG A 4 19.03 -17.60 -22.65
N SER A 5 19.13 -16.39 -23.20
CA SER A 5 20.35 -15.89 -23.84
C SER A 5 21.36 -15.19 -22.91
N LYS A 6 21.10 -15.13 -21.60
CA LYS A 6 22.01 -14.48 -20.60
C LYS A 6 22.60 -15.43 -19.55
N GLN A 7 22.51 -16.73 -19.71
CA GLN A 7 23.23 -17.70 -18.88
C GLN A 7 24.67 -17.88 -19.42
N TRP A 8 25.53 -16.93 -19.14
CA TRP A 8 26.98 -17.08 -19.36
C TRP A 8 27.74 -16.79 -18.07
N TYR A 9 27.60 -17.69 -17.11
CA TYR A 9 28.53 -17.82 -15.98
C TYR A 9 28.83 -19.29 -15.81
N GLY A 10 30.17 -19.63 -15.84
CA GLY A 10 30.63 -20.99 -15.56
C GLY A 10 30.12 -21.44 -14.16
N ALA A 11 29.94 -22.74 -14.01
CA ALA A 11 29.34 -23.36 -12.82
C ALA A 11 30.01 -22.98 -11.48
N ASP A 12 31.24 -22.45 -11.52
CA ASP A 12 32.02 -22.13 -10.33
C ASP A 12 31.85 -20.68 -9.80
N MET A 13 31.01 -19.86 -10.43
CA MET A 13 30.80 -18.44 -10.05
C MET A 13 29.34 -18.08 -9.71
N ILE A 14 28.48 -19.07 -9.47
CA ILE A 14 27.09 -18.77 -9.08
C ILE A 14 27.06 -18.39 -7.60
N PRO A 15 26.66 -17.15 -7.22
CA PRO A 15 26.51 -16.77 -5.81
C PRO A 15 25.61 -17.75 -5.06
N LYS A 16 25.98 -18.09 -3.82
CA LYS A 16 25.23 -19.07 -2.98
C LYS A 16 23.72 -18.80 -2.90
N TYR A 17 23.30 -17.53 -2.96
CA TYR A 17 21.87 -17.19 -2.92
C TYR A 17 21.09 -17.62 -4.18
N LEU A 18 21.77 -17.74 -5.34
CA LEU A 18 21.14 -18.27 -6.56
C LEU A 18 21.05 -19.80 -6.55
N MET A 19 21.88 -20.46 -5.73
CA MET A 19 21.81 -21.91 -5.55
C MET A 19 20.68 -22.35 -4.62
N THR A 20 20.12 -21.43 -3.81
CA THR A 20 18.96 -21.71 -2.95
C THR A 20 17.61 -21.55 -3.67
N HIS A 21 17.63 -21.05 -4.91
CA HIS A 21 16.44 -20.91 -5.73
C HIS A 21 16.52 -21.95 -6.86
N PRO A 22 15.49 -22.76 -7.05
CA PRO A 22 15.44 -23.75 -8.14
C PRO A 22 15.74 -23.08 -9.48
N ALA A 23 16.46 -23.76 -10.35
CA ALA A 23 16.72 -23.31 -11.71
C ALA A 23 15.39 -22.98 -12.42
N VAL A 24 15.43 -22.09 -13.41
CA VAL A 24 14.21 -21.67 -14.15
C VAL A 24 13.53 -22.90 -14.75
N GLU A 25 14.28 -23.87 -15.22
CA GLU A 25 13.80 -25.12 -15.76
C GLU A 25 13.01 -25.95 -14.72
N ASP A 26 13.54 -26.06 -13.50
CA ASP A 26 12.88 -26.77 -12.40
C ASP A 26 11.57 -26.09 -12.00
N ARG A 27 11.54 -24.78 -12.02
CA ARG A 27 10.32 -24.00 -11.74
C ARG A 27 9.27 -24.16 -12.83
N LEU A 28 9.69 -24.17 -14.10
CA LEU A 28 8.80 -24.43 -15.23
C LEU A 28 8.26 -25.86 -15.17
N ALA A 29 9.10 -26.87 -14.93
CA ALA A 29 8.69 -28.27 -14.77
C ALA A 29 7.72 -28.44 -13.58
N TYR A 30 7.95 -27.73 -12.47
CA TYR A 30 7.02 -27.72 -11.34
C TYR A 30 5.66 -27.12 -11.73
N ILE A 31 5.66 -25.98 -12.43
CA ILE A 31 4.43 -25.32 -12.91
C ILE A 31 3.69 -26.24 -13.90
N ASP A 32 4.39 -26.83 -14.85
CA ASP A 32 3.79 -27.75 -15.83
C ASP A 32 3.18 -28.96 -15.13
N THR A 33 3.92 -29.56 -14.17
CA THR A 33 3.42 -30.69 -13.36
C THR A 33 2.20 -30.29 -12.53
N TYR A 34 2.19 -29.08 -11.96
CA TYR A 34 1.07 -28.55 -11.19
C TYR A 34 -0.15 -28.32 -12.09
N LEU A 35 0.04 -27.75 -13.26
CA LEU A 35 -1.02 -27.51 -14.23
C LEU A 35 -1.61 -28.83 -14.72
N ASP A 36 -0.78 -29.82 -15.03
CA ASP A 36 -1.24 -31.13 -15.50
C ASP A 36 -2.03 -31.90 -14.42
N LYS A 37 -1.57 -31.83 -13.15
CA LYS A 37 -2.31 -32.43 -12.01
C LYS A 37 -3.64 -31.72 -11.75
N ASN A 38 -3.75 -30.47 -12.08
CA ASN A 38 -4.97 -29.68 -11.85
C ASN A 38 -5.90 -29.62 -13.06
N LYS A 39 -5.44 -29.97 -14.27
CA LYS A 39 -6.31 -30.17 -15.45
C LYS A 39 -7.35 -31.27 -15.21
N GLN A 40 -7.07 -32.25 -14.36
CA GLN A 40 -8.02 -33.35 -14.04
C GLN A 40 -9.00 -33.01 -12.92
N LYS A 41 -8.74 -31.99 -12.11
CA LYS A 41 -9.77 -31.43 -11.27
C LYS A 41 -10.54 -30.44 -12.16
N ASN A 42 -11.83 -30.72 -12.38
CA ASN A 42 -12.79 -29.73 -12.86
C ASN A 42 -12.84 -28.58 -11.84
N ILE A 43 -11.76 -27.85 -11.71
CA ILE A 43 -11.79 -26.50 -11.17
C ILE A 43 -12.52 -25.74 -12.28
N SER A 44 -13.84 -25.62 -12.13
CA SER A 44 -14.57 -24.56 -12.81
C SER A 44 -13.66 -23.34 -12.70
N PRO A 45 -13.24 -22.70 -13.81
CA PRO A 45 -12.56 -21.46 -13.69
C PRO A 45 -13.48 -20.66 -12.78
N ALA A 46 -13.03 -20.38 -11.53
CA ALA A 46 -13.72 -19.39 -10.73
C ALA A 46 -13.93 -18.26 -11.70
N GLU A 47 -15.15 -17.76 -11.84
CA GLU A 47 -15.46 -16.64 -12.70
C GLU A 47 -14.65 -15.46 -12.18
N HIS A 48 -13.34 -15.49 -12.44
CA HIS A 48 -12.48 -14.37 -12.17
C HIS A 48 -12.87 -13.31 -13.19
N ASP A 49 -13.39 -12.22 -12.70
CA ASP A 49 -13.66 -11.07 -13.53
C ASP A 49 -12.35 -10.68 -14.26
N PRO A 50 -12.28 -10.80 -15.59
CA PRO A 50 -11.08 -10.44 -16.34
C PRO A 50 -10.57 -9.04 -16.01
N ARG A 51 -11.45 -8.15 -15.54
CA ARG A 51 -11.13 -6.78 -15.14
C ARG A 51 -10.12 -6.75 -13.98
N GLU A 52 -10.27 -7.62 -12.97
CA GLU A 52 -9.31 -7.69 -11.85
C GLU A 52 -7.90 -8.01 -12.32
N PHE A 53 -7.77 -8.94 -13.26
CA PHE A 53 -6.48 -9.27 -13.86
C PHE A 53 -5.88 -8.09 -14.62
N HIS A 54 -6.69 -7.40 -15.45
CA HIS A 54 -6.22 -6.23 -16.18
C HIS A 54 -5.77 -5.10 -15.27
N ILE A 55 -6.53 -4.80 -14.22
CA ILE A 55 -6.17 -3.80 -13.20
C ILE A 55 -4.86 -4.18 -12.50
N ALA A 56 -4.75 -5.43 -12.03
CA ALA A 56 -3.53 -5.90 -11.37
C ALA A 56 -2.32 -5.81 -12.31
N ARG A 57 -2.46 -6.21 -13.58
CA ARG A 57 -1.42 -6.10 -14.61
C ARG A 57 -0.99 -4.65 -14.81
N MET A 58 -1.94 -3.72 -14.94
CA MET A 58 -1.63 -2.30 -15.12
C MET A 58 -0.94 -1.72 -13.89
N ARG A 59 -1.35 -2.11 -12.68
CA ARG A 59 -0.67 -1.71 -11.43
C ARG A 59 0.78 -2.19 -11.38
N VAL A 60 1.02 -3.45 -11.73
CA VAL A 60 2.38 -4.01 -11.77
C VAL A 60 3.23 -3.27 -12.80
N LEU A 61 2.71 -3.05 -14.01
CA LEU A 61 3.42 -2.34 -15.07
C LEU A 61 3.74 -0.89 -14.64
N ALA A 62 2.77 -0.17 -14.11
CA ALA A 62 2.94 1.24 -13.73
C ALA A 62 3.83 1.45 -12.50
N LEU A 63 3.80 0.54 -11.51
CA LEU A 63 4.45 0.76 -10.22
C LEU A 63 5.80 0.04 -10.07
N TYR A 64 6.02 -1.09 -10.75
CA TYR A 64 7.16 -1.98 -10.52
C TYR A 64 8.06 -2.18 -11.76
N THR A 65 7.64 -1.73 -12.93
CA THR A 65 8.49 -1.70 -14.12
C THR A 65 9.36 -0.43 -14.13
N ASP A 66 10.45 -0.44 -14.91
CA ASP A 66 11.21 0.79 -15.18
C ASP A 66 10.28 1.90 -15.68
N GLU A 67 10.43 3.10 -15.13
CA GLU A 67 9.51 4.22 -15.34
C GLU A 67 9.42 4.63 -16.82
N ASN A 68 10.57 4.71 -17.50
CA ASN A 68 10.61 5.12 -18.89
C ASN A 68 10.01 4.05 -19.82
N ILE A 69 10.21 2.76 -19.48
CA ILE A 69 9.60 1.64 -20.20
C ILE A 69 8.09 1.70 -20.02
N ALA A 70 7.62 1.81 -18.77
CA ALA A 70 6.19 1.86 -18.47
C ALA A 70 5.50 3.07 -19.12
N LEU A 71 6.12 4.27 -19.08
CA LEU A 71 5.60 5.47 -19.74
C LEU A 71 5.44 5.25 -21.24
N ARG A 72 6.46 4.71 -21.90
CA ARG A 72 6.43 4.46 -23.35
C ARG A 72 5.38 3.43 -23.73
N GLU A 73 5.37 2.28 -23.04
CA GLU A 73 4.43 1.20 -23.34
C GLU A 73 2.99 1.62 -23.11
N LEU A 74 2.69 2.26 -22.00
CA LEU A 74 1.32 2.67 -21.67
C LEU A 74 0.85 3.85 -22.54
N LYS A 75 1.74 4.78 -22.89
CA LYS A 75 1.43 5.85 -23.85
C LYS A 75 1.05 5.27 -25.20
N THR A 76 1.81 4.30 -25.72
CA THR A 76 1.52 3.62 -26.98
C THR A 76 0.20 2.86 -26.87
N ALA A 77 -0.03 2.09 -25.81
CA ALA A 77 -1.28 1.37 -25.62
C ALA A 77 -2.52 2.28 -25.61
N VAL A 78 -2.43 3.46 -24.99
CA VAL A 78 -3.51 4.47 -25.02
C VAL A 78 -3.68 5.09 -26.39
N ALA A 79 -2.60 5.26 -27.18
CA ALA A 79 -2.68 5.77 -28.53
C ALA A 79 -3.32 4.75 -29.49
N ASP A 80 -2.97 3.47 -29.37
CA ASP A 80 -3.49 2.37 -30.18
C ASP A 80 -4.95 2.06 -29.86
N ASN A 81 -5.37 2.15 -28.60
CA ASN A 81 -6.75 1.97 -28.18
C ASN A 81 -7.18 3.05 -27.19
N PRO A 82 -7.66 4.19 -27.69
CA PRO A 82 -8.04 5.33 -26.85
C PRO A 82 -9.19 5.06 -25.87
N ASP A 83 -10.02 4.06 -26.10
CA ASP A 83 -11.15 3.72 -25.25
C ASP A 83 -10.84 2.59 -24.23
N ASP A 84 -9.61 2.06 -24.24
CA ASP A 84 -9.19 1.11 -23.22
C ASP A 84 -8.96 1.80 -21.87
N ILE A 85 -9.90 1.56 -20.96
CA ILE A 85 -9.87 2.13 -19.60
C ILE A 85 -8.68 1.63 -18.78
N PHE A 86 -8.23 0.39 -19.02
CA PHE A 86 -7.13 -0.21 -18.27
C PHE A 86 -5.79 0.42 -18.64
N SER A 87 -5.52 0.60 -19.92
CA SER A 87 -4.32 1.30 -20.39
C SER A 87 -4.29 2.75 -19.91
N ARG A 88 -5.43 3.46 -19.93
CA ARG A 88 -5.53 4.81 -19.37
C ARG A 88 -5.28 4.83 -17.86
N TYR A 89 -5.84 3.87 -17.12
CA TYR A 89 -5.58 3.73 -15.69
C TYR A 89 -4.09 3.54 -15.42
N GLY A 90 -3.45 2.59 -16.08
CA GLY A 90 -2.01 2.35 -15.96
C GLY A 90 -1.17 3.57 -16.34
N TYR A 91 -1.52 4.25 -17.46
CA TYR A 91 -0.82 5.45 -17.93
C TYR A 91 -0.95 6.60 -16.91
N GLY A 92 -2.15 6.82 -16.38
CA GLY A 92 -2.36 7.80 -15.30
C GLY A 92 -1.52 7.51 -14.06
N MET A 93 -1.41 6.24 -13.67
CA MET A 93 -0.58 5.84 -12.51
C MET A 93 0.92 6.08 -12.74
N VAL A 94 1.46 5.72 -13.91
CA VAL A 94 2.89 5.94 -14.17
C VAL A 94 3.20 7.42 -14.34
N LEU A 95 2.31 8.22 -14.93
CA LEU A 95 2.42 9.68 -14.98
C LEU A 95 2.46 10.29 -13.55
N ALA A 96 1.62 9.78 -12.66
CA ALA A 96 1.64 10.21 -11.26
C ALA A 96 2.97 9.87 -10.57
N ARG A 97 3.50 8.68 -10.81
CA ARG A 97 4.80 8.23 -10.30
C ARG A 97 5.94 9.10 -10.82
N SER A 98 5.91 9.50 -12.09
CA SER A 98 6.92 10.39 -12.70
C SER A 98 6.75 11.88 -12.34
N GLY A 99 5.77 12.22 -11.49
CA GLY A 99 5.49 13.59 -11.07
C GLY A 99 4.66 14.42 -12.05
N ASN A 100 4.25 13.87 -13.20
CA ASN A 100 3.41 14.53 -14.19
C ASN A 100 1.93 14.57 -13.76
N LEU A 101 1.67 15.13 -12.57
CA LEU A 101 0.39 15.03 -11.88
C LEU A 101 -0.79 15.66 -12.62
N SER A 102 -0.56 16.72 -13.39
CA SER A 102 -1.63 17.39 -14.15
C SER A 102 -2.09 16.53 -15.32
N GLU A 103 -1.16 15.92 -16.04
CA GLU A 103 -1.46 15.00 -17.13
C GLU A 103 -2.10 13.71 -16.57
N ALA A 104 -1.56 13.18 -15.47
CA ALA A 104 -2.14 12.02 -14.78
C ALA A 104 -3.63 12.24 -14.44
N ALA A 105 -3.97 13.41 -13.88
CA ALA A 105 -5.36 13.74 -13.56
C ALA A 105 -6.24 13.81 -14.83
N ALA A 106 -5.75 14.38 -15.94
CA ALA A 106 -6.48 14.46 -17.18
C ALA A 106 -6.77 13.06 -17.76
N ILE A 107 -5.75 12.20 -17.78
CA ILE A 107 -5.89 10.81 -18.27
C ILE A 107 -6.86 9.99 -17.42
N LEU A 108 -6.76 10.09 -16.09
CA LEU A 108 -7.67 9.37 -15.18
C LEU A 108 -9.10 9.89 -15.25
N LYS A 109 -9.30 11.21 -15.41
CA LYS A 109 -10.63 11.77 -15.67
C LYS A 109 -11.24 11.20 -16.94
N ARG A 110 -10.45 11.14 -18.02
CA ARG A 110 -10.92 10.56 -19.27
C ARG A 110 -11.27 9.08 -19.13
N ALA A 111 -10.53 8.33 -18.31
CA ALA A 111 -10.89 6.95 -17.99
C ALA A 111 -12.23 6.86 -17.22
N LEU A 112 -12.54 7.81 -16.32
CA LEU A 112 -13.81 7.88 -15.60
C LEU A 112 -14.98 8.30 -16.52
N GLU A 113 -14.76 9.08 -17.58
CA GLU A 113 -15.79 9.38 -18.56
C GLU A 113 -16.24 8.11 -19.30
N LEU A 114 -15.35 7.16 -19.48
CA LEU A 114 -15.65 5.86 -20.09
C LEU A 114 -16.25 4.86 -19.11
N ASN A 115 -15.92 4.97 -17.81
CA ASN A 115 -16.45 4.15 -16.73
C ASN A 115 -16.53 4.95 -15.41
N ALA A 116 -17.65 5.66 -15.23
CA ALA A 116 -17.84 6.67 -14.17
C ALA A 116 -17.74 6.14 -12.72
N PHE A 117 -17.99 4.85 -12.51
CA PHE A 117 -18.08 4.25 -11.18
C PHE A 117 -17.01 3.19 -10.93
N ASN A 118 -15.82 3.36 -11.52
CA ASN A 118 -14.70 2.45 -11.30
C ASN A 118 -13.90 2.87 -10.04
N PRO A 119 -13.95 2.07 -8.95
CA PRO A 119 -13.30 2.41 -7.69
C PRO A 119 -11.78 2.58 -7.81
N GLU A 120 -11.12 1.76 -8.63
CA GLU A 120 -9.67 1.79 -8.78
C GLU A 120 -9.21 3.08 -9.45
N ILE A 121 -9.97 3.54 -10.45
CA ILE A 121 -9.67 4.81 -11.12
C ILE A 121 -9.97 5.99 -10.20
N LEU A 122 -11.05 5.93 -9.42
CA LEU A 122 -11.38 6.95 -8.41
C LEU A 122 -10.31 7.02 -7.34
N THR A 123 -9.86 5.88 -6.81
CA THR A 123 -8.73 5.83 -5.87
C THR A 123 -7.49 6.50 -6.46
N ALA A 124 -7.09 6.12 -7.68
CA ALA A 124 -5.90 6.67 -8.33
C ALA A 124 -6.03 8.19 -8.59
N LEU A 125 -7.18 8.65 -9.06
CA LEU A 125 -7.43 10.09 -9.27
C LEU A 125 -7.39 10.88 -7.96
N GLY A 126 -8.00 10.34 -6.89
CA GLY A 126 -7.95 10.94 -5.57
C GLY A 126 -6.51 11.06 -5.04
N GLN A 127 -5.68 10.04 -5.26
CA GLN A 127 -4.25 10.07 -4.92
C GLN A 127 -3.51 11.13 -5.73
N VAL A 128 -3.80 11.27 -7.02
CA VAL A 128 -3.20 12.33 -7.85
C VAL A 128 -3.57 13.71 -7.33
N TYR A 129 -4.83 13.97 -6.99
CA TYR A 129 -5.23 15.24 -6.38
C TYR A 129 -4.55 15.47 -5.04
N PHE A 130 -4.44 14.44 -4.20
CA PHE A 130 -3.70 14.51 -2.94
C PHE A 130 -2.24 14.92 -3.16
N LEU A 131 -1.54 14.29 -4.11
CA LEU A 131 -0.15 14.59 -4.45
C LEU A 131 0.01 16.00 -5.04
N LYS A 132 -1.00 16.52 -5.73
CA LYS A 132 -1.03 17.91 -6.22
C LYS A 132 -1.26 18.93 -5.11
N GLY A 133 -1.65 18.51 -3.90
CA GLY A 133 -2.10 19.40 -2.84
C GLY A 133 -3.53 19.92 -3.03
N ASP A 134 -4.27 19.39 -4.00
CA ASP A 134 -5.68 19.74 -4.21
C ASP A 134 -6.57 18.86 -3.31
N TYR A 135 -6.48 19.13 -2.01
CA TYR A 135 -7.14 18.34 -0.98
C TYR A 135 -8.67 18.36 -1.05
N PRO A 136 -9.34 19.49 -1.42
CA PRO A 136 -10.78 19.46 -1.64
C PRO A 136 -11.23 18.51 -2.73
N GLN A 137 -10.54 18.48 -3.89
CA GLN A 137 -10.82 17.56 -4.97
C GLN A 137 -10.49 16.11 -4.58
N ALA A 138 -9.37 15.90 -3.88
CA ALA A 138 -9.02 14.59 -3.33
C ALA A 138 -10.12 14.06 -2.41
N GLN A 139 -10.61 14.90 -1.48
CA GLN A 139 -11.68 14.54 -0.54
C GLN A 139 -12.97 14.15 -1.26
N SER A 140 -13.40 14.94 -2.24
CA SER A 140 -14.60 14.66 -3.03
C SER A 140 -14.47 13.34 -3.79
N THR A 141 -13.33 13.12 -4.45
CA THR A 141 -13.07 11.92 -5.23
C THR A 141 -13.03 10.66 -4.34
N PHE A 142 -12.38 10.73 -3.17
CA PHE A 142 -12.36 9.61 -2.24
C PHE A 142 -13.75 9.33 -1.64
N LYS A 143 -14.57 10.35 -1.39
CA LYS A 143 -15.96 10.15 -0.96
C LYS A 143 -16.77 9.42 -2.02
N SER A 144 -16.57 9.75 -3.29
CA SER A 144 -17.25 9.05 -4.40
C SER A 144 -16.82 7.57 -4.47
N ASP A 145 -15.53 7.26 -4.29
CA ASP A 145 -15.05 5.88 -4.22
C ASP A 145 -15.63 5.15 -3.00
N LEU A 146 -15.58 5.75 -1.82
CA LEU A 146 -16.11 5.14 -0.59
C LEU A 146 -17.62 4.94 -0.59
N SER A 147 -18.38 5.63 -1.44
CA SER A 147 -19.79 5.35 -1.64
C SER A 147 -20.04 4.05 -2.39
N ILE A 148 -19.05 3.59 -3.18
CA ILE A 148 -19.09 2.34 -3.94
C ILE A 148 -18.39 1.22 -3.16
N SER A 149 -17.21 1.52 -2.60
CA SER A 149 -16.33 0.60 -1.89
C SER A 149 -16.02 1.11 -0.48
N PRO A 150 -16.95 1.02 0.48
CA PRO A 150 -16.85 1.67 1.81
C PRO A 150 -15.66 1.21 2.66
N HIS A 151 -15.08 0.06 2.32
CA HIS A 151 -14.00 -0.57 3.07
C HIS A 151 -12.68 -0.65 2.28
N ASN A 152 -12.56 0.06 1.15
CA ASN A 152 -11.31 0.09 0.39
C ASN A 152 -10.17 0.68 1.26
N PRO A 153 -9.19 -0.15 1.67
CA PRO A 153 -8.18 0.29 2.64
C PRO A 153 -7.23 1.35 2.06
N GLU A 154 -6.99 1.32 0.76
CA GLU A 154 -6.14 2.30 0.07
C GLU A 154 -6.82 3.67 0.05
N THR A 155 -8.09 3.71 -0.30
CA THR A 155 -8.90 4.92 -0.30
C THR A 155 -9.06 5.50 1.10
N LEU A 156 -9.43 4.67 2.08
CA LEU A 156 -9.54 5.11 3.48
C LEU A 156 -8.22 5.69 3.99
N PHE A 157 -7.09 5.10 3.62
CA PHE A 157 -5.78 5.60 4.05
C PHE A 157 -5.49 7.01 3.52
N TYR A 158 -5.69 7.24 2.21
CA TYR A 158 -5.48 8.55 1.62
C TYR A 158 -6.57 9.55 2.01
N PHE A 159 -7.81 9.10 2.20
CA PHE A 159 -8.90 9.93 2.69
C PHE A 159 -8.62 10.45 4.09
N GLY A 160 -8.18 9.60 5.03
CA GLY A 160 -7.77 10.03 6.36
C GLY A 160 -6.60 11.02 6.34
N ARG A 161 -5.63 10.82 5.45
CA ARG A 161 -4.53 11.78 5.24
C ARG A 161 -5.05 13.11 4.71
N THR A 162 -5.95 13.08 3.72
CA THR A 162 -6.58 14.28 3.16
C THR A 162 -7.35 15.06 4.24
N GLN A 163 -8.04 14.37 5.14
CA GLN A 163 -8.73 14.99 6.27
C GLN A 163 -7.76 15.71 7.22
N LEU A 164 -6.54 15.17 7.43
CA LEU A 164 -5.50 15.85 8.21
C LEU A 164 -4.99 17.13 7.52
N GLU A 165 -4.78 17.07 6.21
CA GLU A 165 -4.33 18.24 5.44
C GLU A 165 -5.40 19.34 5.36
N LEU A 166 -6.68 18.97 5.51
CA LEU A 166 -7.83 19.90 5.60
C LEU A 166 -8.13 20.34 7.04
N ASP A 167 -7.24 20.08 7.98
CA ASP A 167 -7.40 20.40 9.41
C ASP A 167 -8.66 19.79 10.06
N ASN A 168 -8.98 18.55 9.67
CA ASN A 168 -10.10 17.78 10.21
C ASN A 168 -9.63 16.54 11.01
N PRO A 169 -8.87 16.70 12.09
CA PRO A 169 -8.22 15.58 12.78
C PRO A 169 -9.20 14.61 13.44
N ALA A 170 -10.38 15.05 13.86
CA ALA A 170 -11.39 14.17 14.43
C ALA A 170 -11.98 13.20 13.40
N GLN A 171 -12.21 13.66 12.17
CA GLN A 171 -12.65 12.80 11.06
C GLN A 171 -11.54 11.83 10.64
N ALA A 172 -10.29 12.31 10.56
CA ALA A 172 -9.13 11.49 10.26
C ALA A 172 -8.94 10.38 11.30
N GLU A 173 -9.11 10.68 12.60
CA GLU A 173 -9.10 9.68 13.66
C GLU A 173 -10.13 8.57 13.40
N ALA A 174 -11.37 8.93 13.11
CA ALA A 174 -12.44 7.96 12.84
C ALA A 174 -12.08 7.07 11.64
N THR A 175 -11.58 7.67 10.56
CA THR A 175 -11.16 6.96 9.34
C THR A 175 -10.00 6.00 9.61
N PHE A 176 -8.95 6.43 10.32
CA PHE A 176 -7.82 5.56 10.64
C PHE A 176 -8.19 4.47 11.66
N LYS A 177 -9.07 4.75 12.62
CA LYS A 177 -9.62 3.72 13.52
C LYS A 177 -10.35 2.62 12.77
N GLN A 178 -11.10 2.96 11.71
CA GLN A 178 -11.73 1.95 10.86
C GLN A 178 -10.68 1.01 10.26
N LEU A 179 -9.57 1.54 9.75
CA LEU A 179 -8.46 0.75 9.19
C LEU A 179 -7.79 -0.17 10.22
N THR A 180 -7.76 0.21 11.50
CA THR A 180 -7.14 -0.65 12.53
C THR A 180 -7.95 -1.90 12.85
N LYS A 181 -9.23 -1.96 12.48
CA LYS A 181 -10.14 -3.10 12.74
C LYS A 181 -10.00 -4.25 11.75
N SER A 182 -9.35 -4.03 10.60
CA SER A 182 -9.24 -5.00 9.50
C SER A 182 -7.77 -5.38 9.23
N PRO A 183 -7.19 -6.37 9.92
CA PRO A 183 -5.84 -6.85 9.65
C PRO A 183 -5.71 -7.47 8.24
N PRO A 184 -4.54 -7.38 7.60
CA PRO A 184 -3.28 -6.81 8.13
C PRO A 184 -3.23 -5.29 8.03
N VAL A 185 -2.92 -4.62 9.14
CA VAL A 185 -2.87 -3.15 9.21
C VAL A 185 -1.49 -2.64 8.81
N ASN A 186 -1.45 -1.77 7.80
CA ASN A 186 -0.22 -1.07 7.43
C ASN A 186 0.26 -0.20 8.61
N LYS A 187 1.55 -0.31 8.95
CA LYS A 187 2.15 0.46 10.05
C LYS A 187 1.93 1.98 9.93
N GLN A 188 1.87 2.53 8.72
CA GLN A 188 1.65 3.95 8.49
C GLN A 188 0.28 4.44 9.01
N VAL A 189 -0.71 3.56 9.10
CA VAL A 189 -2.01 3.89 9.71
C VAL A 189 -1.83 4.37 11.15
N TYR A 190 -1.00 3.66 11.93
CA TYR A 190 -0.71 4.06 13.33
C TYR A 190 0.05 5.38 13.42
N TYR A 191 0.93 5.69 12.48
CA TYR A 191 1.61 6.97 12.42
C TYR A 191 0.63 8.13 12.21
N PHE A 192 -0.25 8.02 11.20
CA PHE A 192 -1.21 9.07 10.90
C PHE A 192 -2.33 9.16 11.94
N LEU A 193 -2.73 8.04 12.56
CA LEU A 193 -3.64 8.04 13.70
C LEU A 193 -3.02 8.78 14.89
N GLY A 194 -1.75 8.55 15.16
CA GLY A 194 -1.01 9.30 16.20
C GLY A 194 -0.95 10.80 15.90
N LYS A 195 -0.76 11.19 14.63
CA LYS A 195 -0.85 12.61 14.22
C LYS A 195 -2.26 13.17 14.48
N ALA A 196 -3.31 12.43 14.11
CA ALA A 196 -4.69 12.84 14.32
C ALA A 196 -5.00 13.06 15.81
N TYR A 197 -4.52 12.20 16.69
CA TYR A 197 -4.64 12.38 18.12
C TYR A 197 -3.85 13.61 18.63
N GLY A 198 -2.60 13.75 18.16
CA GLY A 198 -1.74 14.87 18.54
C GLY A 198 -2.37 16.22 18.19
N SER A 199 -2.93 16.36 16.98
CA SER A 199 -3.64 17.58 16.54
C SER A 199 -4.89 17.88 17.39
N GLN A 200 -5.46 16.90 18.08
CA GLN A 200 -6.59 17.08 18.99
C GLN A 200 -6.18 17.27 20.45
N GLY A 201 -4.87 17.32 20.76
CA GLY A 201 -4.37 17.38 22.14
C GLY A 201 -4.49 16.07 22.93
N LYS A 202 -4.91 14.97 22.32
CA LYS A 202 -5.02 13.63 22.92
C LYS A 202 -3.63 12.97 23.04
N MET A 203 -2.80 13.53 23.93
CA MET A 203 -1.37 13.22 23.94
C MET A 203 -1.05 11.79 24.39
N VAL A 204 -1.87 11.19 25.27
CA VAL A 204 -1.69 9.79 25.70
C VAL A 204 -1.87 8.86 24.50
N ASP A 205 -3.02 9.00 23.81
CA ASP A 205 -3.34 8.21 22.61
C ASP A 205 -2.30 8.42 21.49
N ALA A 206 -1.86 9.67 21.29
CA ALA A 206 -0.85 10.00 20.29
C ALA A 206 0.45 9.25 20.53
N HIS A 207 0.99 9.33 21.74
CA HIS A 207 2.22 8.65 22.11
C HIS A 207 2.05 7.12 22.11
N TYR A 208 0.93 6.61 22.62
CA TYR A 208 0.63 5.19 22.61
C TYR A 208 0.63 4.65 21.16
N THR A 209 -0.09 5.30 20.28
CA THR A 209 -0.24 4.89 18.88
C THR A 209 1.08 4.99 18.10
N LEU A 210 1.88 6.05 18.33
CA LEU A 210 3.23 6.16 17.79
C LEU A 210 4.16 5.07 18.33
N GLY A 211 3.99 4.66 19.59
CA GLY A 211 4.68 3.50 20.17
C GLY A 211 4.40 2.22 19.35
N ILE A 212 3.13 1.97 19.01
CA ILE A 212 2.73 0.84 18.15
C ILE A 212 3.39 0.94 16.76
N TYR A 213 3.37 2.13 16.16
CA TYR A 213 4.04 2.37 14.87
C TYR A 213 5.51 1.95 14.88
N TYR A 214 6.27 2.41 15.89
CA TYR A 214 7.68 2.08 16.03
C TYR A 214 7.93 0.60 16.36
N MET A 215 7.05 -0.05 17.13
CA MET A 215 7.12 -1.49 17.32
C MET A 215 6.97 -2.26 16.00
N LYS A 216 6.00 -1.88 15.16
CA LYS A 216 5.80 -2.48 13.85
C LYS A 216 6.95 -2.21 12.87
N LYS A 217 7.70 -1.14 13.09
CA LYS A 217 8.97 -0.86 12.40
C LYS A 217 10.17 -1.63 12.95
N ARG A 218 10.02 -2.34 14.07
CA ARG A 218 11.11 -2.95 14.84
C ARG A 218 12.12 -1.94 15.43
N GLU A 219 11.73 -0.69 15.56
CA GLU A 219 12.49 0.40 16.17
C GLU A 219 12.19 0.47 17.68
N LEU A 220 12.62 -0.55 18.42
CA LEU A 220 12.23 -0.75 19.83
C LEU A 220 12.64 0.41 20.73
N ARG A 221 13.78 1.08 20.47
CA ARG A 221 14.22 2.25 21.25
C ARG A 221 13.23 3.40 21.12
N ASN A 222 12.78 3.68 19.89
CA ASN A 222 11.81 4.73 19.61
C ASN A 222 10.44 4.38 20.20
N ALA A 223 10.00 3.11 20.07
CA ALA A 223 8.77 2.62 20.69
C ALA A 223 8.78 2.83 22.22
N ARG A 224 9.91 2.49 22.87
CA ARG A 224 10.12 2.71 24.32
C ARG A 224 9.95 4.17 24.71
N VAL A 225 10.55 5.09 23.95
CA VAL A 225 10.42 6.53 24.20
C VAL A 225 8.96 6.97 24.14
N GLN A 226 8.25 6.54 23.11
CA GLN A 226 6.84 6.91 22.94
C GLN A 226 5.96 6.36 24.05
N PHE A 227 6.06 5.08 24.40
CA PHE A 227 5.29 4.52 25.51
C PHE A 227 5.63 5.16 26.86
N ALA A 228 6.90 5.52 27.10
CA ALA A 228 7.28 6.24 28.31
C ALA A 228 6.68 7.65 28.36
N GLN A 229 6.52 8.33 27.21
CA GLN A 229 5.82 9.62 27.16
C GLN A 229 4.31 9.46 27.41
N ALA A 230 3.67 8.41 26.88
CA ALA A 230 2.28 8.10 27.20
C ALA A 230 2.10 7.85 28.72
N LEU A 231 2.98 7.03 29.32
CA LEU A 231 2.94 6.69 30.74
C LEU A 231 3.07 7.92 31.64
N LYS A 232 3.86 8.92 31.25
CA LYS A 232 4.01 10.16 32.01
C LYS A 232 2.76 11.06 31.98
N LYS A 233 1.90 10.88 30.98
CA LYS A 233 0.76 11.75 30.73
C LYS A 233 -0.57 11.14 31.16
N THR A 234 -0.65 9.83 31.29
CA THR A 234 -1.87 9.16 31.75
C THR A 234 -1.97 9.13 33.28
N ASN A 235 -3.21 9.37 33.76
CA ASN A 235 -3.59 9.14 35.15
C ASN A 235 -4.49 7.90 35.29
N ASP A 236 -4.87 7.25 34.19
CA ASP A 236 -5.69 6.04 34.21
C ASP A 236 -4.86 4.83 34.67
N PRO A 237 -5.29 4.10 35.74
CA PRO A 237 -4.54 2.97 36.29
C PRO A 237 -4.40 1.81 35.29
N ASP A 238 -5.40 1.53 34.47
CA ASP A 238 -5.39 0.42 33.52
C ASP A 238 -4.45 0.72 32.35
N GLU A 239 -4.51 1.95 31.83
CA GLU A 239 -3.55 2.41 30.80
C GLU A 239 -2.11 2.39 31.34
N ARG A 240 -1.89 2.82 32.59
CA ARG A 240 -0.56 2.77 33.23
C ARG A 240 -0.03 1.36 33.27
N LYS A 241 -0.83 0.43 33.75
CA LYS A 241 -0.45 -0.98 33.84
C LYS A 241 -0.08 -1.56 32.48
N GLU A 242 -0.92 -1.31 31.47
CA GLU A 242 -0.62 -1.77 30.09
C GLU A 242 0.70 -1.19 29.56
N LEU A 243 0.93 0.11 29.75
CA LEU A 243 2.15 0.78 29.31
C LEU A 243 3.40 0.27 30.02
N GLU A 244 3.33 0.02 31.32
CA GLU A 244 4.42 -0.56 32.12
C GLU A 244 4.76 -1.98 31.63
N GLU A 245 3.76 -2.81 31.37
CA GLU A 245 3.98 -4.15 30.79
C GLU A 245 4.64 -4.10 29.40
N ARG A 246 4.21 -3.17 28.54
CA ARG A 246 4.83 -2.98 27.22
C ARG A 246 6.29 -2.53 27.33
N LEU A 247 6.57 -1.59 28.22
CA LEU A 247 7.94 -1.11 28.48
C LEU A 247 8.83 -2.22 29.02
N ALA A 248 8.36 -3.03 29.97
CA ALA A 248 9.10 -4.16 30.51
C ALA A 248 9.45 -5.21 29.43
N LYS A 249 8.50 -5.51 28.53
CA LYS A 249 8.73 -6.40 27.38
C LYS A 249 9.80 -5.85 26.45
N ILE A 250 9.73 -4.56 26.10
CA ILE A 250 10.72 -3.91 25.24
C ILE A 250 12.10 -3.92 25.88
N ASP A 251 12.20 -3.58 27.19
CA ASP A 251 13.47 -3.56 27.92
C ASP A 251 14.12 -4.95 27.99
N THR A 252 13.31 -5.99 28.14
CA THR A 252 13.80 -7.38 28.10
C THR A 252 14.40 -7.74 26.75
N ILE A 253 13.74 -7.35 25.64
CA ILE A 253 14.26 -7.61 24.28
C ILE A 253 15.55 -6.82 24.04
N LEU A 254 15.58 -5.54 24.40
CA LEU A 254 16.77 -4.69 24.24
C LEU A 254 17.97 -5.17 25.05
N LYS A 255 17.74 -5.73 26.26
CA LYS A 255 18.80 -6.35 27.06
C LYS A 255 19.38 -7.60 26.40
N LYS A 256 18.53 -8.43 25.79
CA LYS A 256 18.99 -9.64 25.07
C LYS A 256 19.84 -9.26 23.84
N GLN A 257 19.42 -8.23 23.09
CA GLN A 257 20.17 -7.75 21.91
C GLN A 257 21.56 -7.15 22.24
N LYS A 258 21.79 -6.74 23.47
CA LYS A 258 23.11 -6.22 23.90
C LYS A 258 24.06 -7.32 24.34
N LYS A 259 23.55 -8.53 24.63
CA LYS A 259 24.34 -9.66 25.14
C LYS A 259 24.73 -10.68 24.07
N GLY A 260 24.15 -10.62 22.89
CA GLY A 260 24.54 -11.39 21.72
C GLY A 260 25.18 -10.53 20.66
#